data_e9c8b3dafb353b5c3fb6fcf5daae7e9e
#
_entry.id   e9c8b3dafb353b5c3fb6fcf5daae7e9e
#
_cell.length_a   1.000
_cell.length_b   1.000
_cell.length_c   1.000
_cell.angle_alpha   90.00
_cell.angle_beta   90.00
_cell.angle_gamma   90.00
#
_symmetry.space_group_name_H-M   'P 1'
#
loop_
_entity.id
_entity.type
_entity.pdbx_description
1 polymer ?
#
loop_
_entity_poly.entity_id
_entity_poly.type
_entity_poly.pdbx_seq_one_letter_code
_entity_poly.pdbx_strand_id
1 'polypeptide(L)'
;MIISQEWKTTVHALNLSQPDASTCQSACIAMAVGDKDVLGVRRKLNRLPGAAGDTTNMGKVIRGYIGDRYIYNNTASLNDIVGYLKAGEFLITHGYFTGSGHVIALDGVKLKADATYAFNVKDPWSEFDGPSWTYNNPKSTFYDGFYSDKIIYAACVPSVSVWDAAQWYDSRPDYNLKKAWVHRISPAVPQR
;
A
#
# COMPACT_ATOMS: atom_id res chain seq x y z
N MET A 1 -5.80 24.96 -17.57
CA MET A 1 -6.21 23.57 -17.89
C MET A 1 -5.22 22.64 -17.22
N ILE A 2 -5.63 21.87 -16.19
CA ILE A 2 -4.75 20.88 -15.55
C ILE A 2 -4.67 19.69 -16.50
N ILE A 3 -3.47 19.43 -17.03
CA ILE A 3 -3.20 18.22 -17.82
C ILE A 3 -3.05 17.06 -16.84
N SER A 4 -3.72 15.95 -17.09
CA SER A 4 -3.52 14.75 -16.28
C SER A 4 -2.08 14.28 -16.37
N GLN A 5 -1.45 14.04 -15.23
CA GLN A 5 -0.07 13.59 -15.14
C GLN A 5 0.03 12.35 -14.28
N GLU A 6 0.81 11.38 -14.72
CA GLU A 6 0.99 10.10 -14.03
C GLU A 6 2.47 9.88 -13.68
N TRP A 7 2.70 9.38 -12.48
CA TRP A 7 4.02 8.95 -12.00
C TRP A 7 3.92 7.50 -11.54
N LYS A 8 4.86 6.68 -11.98
CA LYS A 8 4.99 5.29 -11.57
C LYS A 8 6.32 5.04 -10.88
N THR A 9 6.33 4.06 -10.01
CA THR A 9 7.56 3.58 -9.38
C THR A 9 8.55 3.08 -10.43
N THR A 10 9.83 3.27 -10.14
CA THR A 10 10.92 2.63 -10.88
C THR A 10 11.42 1.35 -10.20
N VAL A 11 10.81 0.96 -9.10
CA VAL A 11 11.02 -0.34 -8.45
C VAL A 11 10.31 -1.42 -9.27
N HIS A 12 11.05 -2.43 -9.74
CA HIS A 12 10.47 -3.57 -10.45
C HIS A 12 9.72 -4.46 -9.44
N ALA A 13 8.42 -4.22 -9.31
CA ALA A 13 7.56 -5.01 -8.44
C ALA A 13 6.87 -6.14 -9.23
N LEU A 14 6.70 -7.29 -8.57
CA LEU A 14 5.92 -8.41 -9.08
C LEU A 14 4.41 -8.15 -8.91
N ASN A 15 3.59 -8.94 -9.61
CA ASN A 15 2.15 -9.00 -9.41
C ASN A 15 1.83 -10.34 -8.75
N LEU A 16 1.52 -10.32 -7.45
CA LEU A 16 1.33 -11.52 -6.64
C LEU A 16 0.03 -11.43 -5.83
N SER A 17 -0.82 -12.46 -5.95
CA SER A 17 -1.96 -12.62 -5.05
C SER A 17 -1.51 -13.13 -3.70
N GLN A 18 -2.24 -12.81 -2.64
CA GLN A 18 -2.11 -13.49 -1.37
C GLN A 18 -2.78 -14.87 -1.45
N PRO A 19 -2.12 -15.95 -0.98
CA PRO A 19 -2.66 -17.30 -1.06
C PRO A 19 -3.80 -17.59 -0.07
N ASP A 20 -3.95 -16.78 0.96
CA ASP A 20 -5.00 -16.92 1.99
C ASP A 20 -5.40 -15.56 2.59
N ALA A 21 -6.42 -15.54 3.43
CA ALA A 21 -6.98 -14.32 4.03
C ALA A 21 -6.06 -13.59 5.03
N SER A 22 -4.86 -14.12 5.30
CA SER A 22 -3.95 -13.60 6.34
C SER A 22 -2.56 -13.23 5.83
N THR A 23 -2.30 -13.32 4.53
CA THR A 23 -0.95 -13.16 3.92
C THR A 23 -0.79 -11.90 3.08
N CYS A 24 -1.68 -10.90 3.18
CA CYS A 24 -1.61 -9.65 2.44
C CYS A 24 -0.26 -8.94 2.60
N GLN A 25 0.23 -8.79 3.84
CA GLN A 25 1.54 -8.19 4.13
C GLN A 25 2.70 -8.96 3.50
N SER A 26 2.60 -10.30 3.48
CA SER A 26 3.63 -11.15 2.88
C SER A 26 3.67 -11.01 1.36
N ALA A 27 2.49 -10.91 0.73
CA ALA A 27 2.37 -10.69 -0.71
C ALA A 27 2.91 -9.30 -1.11
N CYS A 28 2.55 -8.24 -0.35
CA CYS A 28 3.07 -6.90 -0.61
C CYS A 28 4.60 -6.81 -0.46
N ILE A 29 5.17 -7.45 0.57
CA ILE A 29 6.63 -7.53 0.74
C ILE A 29 7.25 -8.29 -0.43
N ALA A 30 6.72 -9.47 -0.76
CA ALA A 30 7.22 -10.31 -1.84
C ALA A 30 7.23 -9.55 -3.19
N MET A 31 6.14 -8.82 -3.50
CA MET A 31 6.07 -7.94 -4.68
C MET A 31 7.18 -6.90 -4.70
N ALA A 32 7.38 -6.20 -3.58
CA ALA A 32 8.34 -5.11 -3.46
C ALA A 32 9.80 -5.55 -3.60
N VAL A 33 10.13 -6.75 -3.11
CA VAL A 33 11.52 -7.25 -3.09
C VAL A 33 11.83 -8.21 -4.24
N GLY A 34 10.86 -8.51 -5.11
CA GLY A 34 11.01 -9.40 -6.25
C GLY A 34 11.08 -10.90 -5.89
N ASP A 35 10.57 -11.29 -4.70
CA ASP A 35 10.53 -12.69 -4.26
C ASP A 35 9.18 -13.33 -4.62
N LYS A 36 9.18 -14.39 -5.44
CA LYS A 36 7.95 -15.08 -5.85
C LYS A 36 7.33 -15.96 -4.75
N ASP A 37 8.09 -16.28 -3.68
CA ASP A 37 7.64 -17.16 -2.59
C ASP A 37 6.96 -16.34 -1.47
N VAL A 38 5.69 -16.00 -1.68
CA VAL A 38 4.85 -15.30 -0.67
C VAL A 38 4.84 -16.05 0.67
N LEU A 39 4.72 -17.39 0.63
CA LEU A 39 4.74 -18.20 1.85
C LEU A 39 6.12 -18.26 2.49
N GLY A 40 7.20 -18.15 1.71
CA GLY A 40 8.56 -17.97 2.22
C GLY A 40 8.73 -16.67 2.99
N VAL A 41 8.20 -15.57 2.46
CA VAL A 41 8.15 -14.29 3.18
C VAL A 41 7.32 -14.44 4.46
N ARG A 42 6.16 -15.12 4.42
CA ARG A 42 5.34 -15.40 5.62
C ARG A 42 6.12 -16.19 6.67
N ARG A 43 6.88 -17.22 6.26
CA ARG A 43 7.74 -17.97 7.19
C ARG A 43 8.80 -17.10 7.85
N LYS A 44 9.38 -16.13 7.12
CA LYS A 44 10.34 -15.16 7.71
C LYS A 44 9.67 -14.26 8.75
N LEU A 45 8.47 -13.75 8.47
CA LEU A 45 7.70 -12.95 9.42
C LEU A 45 7.35 -13.75 10.69
N ASN A 46 6.88 -15.00 10.54
CA ASN A 46 6.48 -15.86 11.64
C ASN A 46 7.65 -16.32 12.55
N ARG A 47 8.90 -16.16 12.11
CA ARG A 47 10.08 -16.42 12.97
C ARG A 47 10.39 -15.26 13.91
N LEU A 48 9.78 -14.10 13.69
CA LEU A 48 9.92 -12.93 14.55
C LEU A 48 8.86 -12.96 15.65
N PRO A 49 9.14 -12.44 16.85
CA PRO A 49 8.14 -12.35 17.91
C PRO A 49 7.03 -11.37 17.53
N GLY A 50 5.78 -11.71 17.88
CA GLY A 50 4.61 -10.88 17.60
C GLY A 50 3.89 -11.26 16.31
N ALA A 51 2.98 -10.39 15.86
CA ALA A 51 2.18 -10.62 14.67
C ALA A 51 2.98 -10.42 13.37
N ALA A 52 2.67 -11.19 12.34
CA ALA A 52 3.29 -11.04 11.02
C ALA A 52 2.99 -9.69 10.36
N GLY A 53 1.85 -9.06 10.72
CA GLY A 53 1.48 -7.70 10.27
C GLY A 53 2.05 -6.58 11.13
N ASP A 54 2.86 -6.88 12.17
CA ASP A 54 3.56 -5.86 12.94
C ASP A 54 4.53 -5.08 12.03
N THR A 55 4.44 -3.76 12.08
CA THR A 55 5.21 -2.87 11.19
C THR A 55 6.72 -3.00 11.41
N THR A 56 7.15 -3.27 12.64
CA THR A 56 8.55 -3.51 12.97
C THR A 56 9.05 -4.80 12.34
N ASN A 57 8.25 -5.87 12.41
CA ASN A 57 8.58 -7.16 11.81
C ASN A 57 8.61 -7.08 10.28
N MET A 58 7.61 -6.41 9.67
CA MET A 58 7.62 -6.14 8.24
C MET A 58 8.90 -5.38 7.84
N GLY A 59 9.24 -4.33 8.56
CA GLY A 59 10.45 -3.53 8.31
C GLY A 59 11.75 -4.33 8.42
N LYS A 60 11.88 -5.22 9.41
CA LYS A 60 13.04 -6.12 9.54
C LYS A 60 13.17 -7.05 8.34
N VAL A 61 12.07 -7.63 7.88
CA VAL A 61 12.07 -8.53 6.72
C VAL A 61 12.42 -7.77 5.45
N ILE A 62 11.78 -6.61 5.18
CA ILE A 62 12.07 -5.79 4.00
C ILE A 62 13.54 -5.37 4.00
N ARG A 63 14.06 -4.84 5.12
CA ARG A 63 15.46 -4.42 5.23
C ARG A 63 16.43 -5.57 5.02
N GLY A 64 16.08 -6.78 5.43
CA GLY A 64 16.88 -7.98 5.18
C GLY A 64 17.05 -8.31 3.70
N TYR A 65 16.12 -7.88 2.84
CA TYR A 65 16.21 -8.07 1.38
C TYR A 65 16.93 -6.92 0.67
N ILE A 66 16.66 -5.67 1.07
CA ILE A 66 17.02 -4.49 0.27
C ILE A 66 17.90 -3.47 1.00
N GLY A 67 18.25 -3.73 2.27
CA GLY A 67 19.17 -2.88 3.04
C GLY A 67 18.65 -1.44 3.21
N ASP A 68 19.53 -0.49 2.94
CA ASP A 68 19.31 0.95 3.17
C ASP A 68 18.30 1.58 2.19
N ARG A 69 17.83 0.85 1.18
CA ARG A 69 16.74 1.32 0.31
C ARG A 69 15.38 1.32 1.00
N TYR A 70 15.29 0.81 2.23
CA TYR A 70 14.09 0.76 3.04
C TYR A 70 14.05 1.88 4.08
N ILE A 71 12.92 2.60 4.11
CA ILE A 71 12.60 3.62 5.14
C ILE A 71 11.18 3.37 5.64
N TYR A 72 10.95 3.55 6.94
CA TYR A 72 9.63 3.49 7.54
C TYR A 72 9.19 4.89 8.00
N ASN A 73 7.95 5.27 7.68
CA ASN A 73 7.29 6.47 8.20
C ASN A 73 5.91 6.08 8.76
N ASN A 74 5.68 6.35 10.05
CA ASN A 74 4.42 6.06 10.75
C ASN A 74 3.51 7.28 10.94
N THR A 75 3.86 8.40 10.33
CA THR A 75 3.14 9.68 10.41
C THR A 75 3.03 10.33 9.03
N ALA A 76 2.83 9.53 7.99
CA ALA A 76 2.67 10.06 6.64
C ALA A 76 1.29 10.68 6.45
N SER A 77 1.24 11.75 5.68
CA SER A 77 0.01 12.33 5.11
C SER A 77 -0.20 11.85 3.67
N LEU A 78 -1.37 12.13 3.08
CA LEU A 78 -1.55 11.88 1.64
C LEU A 78 -0.56 12.67 0.78
N ASN A 79 -0.21 13.91 1.17
CA ASN A 79 0.81 14.69 0.47
C ASN A 79 2.18 14.02 0.54
N ASP A 80 2.54 13.45 1.68
CA ASP A 80 3.80 12.68 1.80
C ASP A 80 3.78 11.45 0.88
N ILE A 81 2.68 10.69 0.87
CA ILE A 81 2.49 9.51 -0.01
C ILE A 81 2.62 9.92 -1.49
N VAL A 82 1.95 10.99 -1.91
CA VAL A 82 2.08 11.54 -3.27
C VAL A 82 3.52 11.92 -3.57
N GLY A 83 4.22 12.57 -2.64
CA GLY A 83 5.63 12.94 -2.79
C GLY A 83 6.55 11.74 -3.00
N TYR A 84 6.37 10.67 -2.21
CA TYR A 84 7.16 9.43 -2.32
C TYR A 84 6.93 8.72 -3.66
N LEU A 85 5.66 8.62 -4.10
CA LEU A 85 5.33 8.02 -5.39
C LEU A 85 5.87 8.84 -6.57
N LYS A 86 5.83 10.17 -6.49
CA LYS A 86 6.46 11.06 -7.48
C LYS A 86 7.97 10.92 -7.53
N ALA A 87 8.61 10.56 -6.42
CA ALA A 87 10.03 10.24 -6.36
C ALA A 87 10.38 8.83 -6.90
N GLY A 88 9.39 8.08 -7.38
CA GLY A 88 9.56 6.74 -7.96
C GLY A 88 9.67 5.62 -6.93
N GLU A 89 9.32 5.87 -5.68
CA GLU A 89 9.32 4.85 -4.63
C GLU A 89 8.14 3.89 -4.79
N PHE A 90 8.30 2.67 -4.28
CA PHE A 90 7.24 1.70 -4.06
C PHE A 90 6.85 1.74 -2.58
N LEU A 91 5.56 1.75 -2.29
CA LEU A 91 5.06 1.89 -0.92
C LEU A 91 4.23 0.68 -0.52
N ILE A 92 4.33 0.29 0.76
CA ILE A 92 3.41 -0.66 1.38
C ILE A 92 2.72 0.06 2.53
N THR A 93 1.40 -0.01 2.58
CA THR A 93 0.59 0.62 3.63
C THR A 93 -0.53 -0.31 4.08
N HIS A 94 -1.10 0.00 5.24
CA HIS A 94 -2.26 -0.69 5.80
C HIS A 94 -3.47 0.23 5.75
N GLY A 95 -4.64 -0.39 5.59
CA GLY A 95 -5.91 0.32 5.71
C GLY A 95 -7.02 -0.58 6.26
N TYR A 96 -8.08 0.07 6.70
CA TYR A 96 -9.29 -0.60 7.19
C TYR A 96 -10.27 -0.91 6.04
N PHE A 97 -9.77 -1.61 5.01
CA PHE A 97 -10.58 -2.16 3.92
C PHE A 97 -11.46 -3.32 4.40
N THR A 98 -11.03 -4.01 5.45
CA THR A 98 -11.73 -5.13 6.09
C THR A 98 -11.72 -4.96 7.60
N GLY A 99 -12.54 -5.73 8.32
CA GLY A 99 -12.63 -5.66 9.79
C GLY A 99 -11.33 -5.98 10.52
N SER A 100 -10.45 -6.79 9.94
CA SER A 100 -9.12 -7.10 10.47
C SER A 100 -8.02 -6.20 9.94
N GLY A 101 -8.37 -5.22 9.11
CA GLY A 101 -7.41 -4.45 8.31
C GLY A 101 -6.91 -5.23 7.10
N HIS A 102 -6.22 -4.52 6.20
CA HIS A 102 -5.61 -5.12 5.02
C HIS A 102 -4.37 -4.32 4.60
N VAL A 103 -3.38 -5.01 4.06
CA VAL A 103 -2.14 -4.41 3.57
C VAL A 103 -2.15 -4.42 2.04
N ILE A 104 -1.93 -3.24 1.47
CA ILE A 104 -1.83 -3.03 0.03
C ILE A 104 -0.48 -2.38 -0.32
N ALA A 105 -0.13 -2.43 -1.59
CA ALA A 105 1.00 -1.67 -2.11
C ALA A 105 0.55 -0.56 -3.07
N LEU A 106 1.33 0.51 -3.12
CA LEU A 106 1.15 1.63 -4.03
C LEU A 106 2.40 1.75 -4.90
N ASP A 107 2.23 1.76 -6.21
CA ASP A 107 3.34 1.82 -7.15
C ASP A 107 3.26 2.99 -8.13
N GLY A 108 2.30 3.88 -7.92
CA GLY A 108 2.17 5.09 -8.71
C GLY A 108 1.05 6.03 -8.24
N VAL A 109 1.03 7.22 -8.81
CA VAL A 109 0.00 8.23 -8.57
C VAL A 109 -0.29 9.02 -9.83
N LYS A 110 -1.55 9.34 -10.06
CA LYS A 110 -2.04 10.13 -11.19
C LYS A 110 -2.76 11.37 -10.68
N LEU A 111 -2.35 12.54 -11.14
CA LEU A 111 -3.10 13.78 -10.97
C LEU A 111 -4.21 13.83 -12.02
N LYS A 112 -5.46 14.01 -11.59
CA LYS A 112 -6.63 14.11 -12.46
C LYS A 112 -6.91 15.57 -12.84
N ALA A 113 -7.76 15.76 -13.85
CA ALA A 113 -8.16 17.08 -14.34
C ALA A 113 -8.91 17.93 -13.28
N ASP A 114 -9.56 17.29 -12.33
CA ASP A 114 -10.25 17.91 -11.18
C ASP A 114 -9.32 18.27 -10.02
N ALA A 115 -8.01 18.16 -10.20
CA ALA A 115 -6.96 18.36 -9.20
C ALA A 115 -6.98 17.36 -8.03
N THR A 116 -7.71 16.27 -8.12
CA THR A 116 -7.62 15.14 -7.19
C THR A 116 -6.59 14.11 -7.64
N TYR A 117 -6.22 13.19 -6.75
CA TYR A 117 -5.30 12.10 -7.09
C TYR A 117 -6.02 10.75 -7.19
N ALA A 118 -5.48 9.90 -8.06
CA ALA A 118 -5.76 8.47 -8.07
C ALA A 118 -4.43 7.73 -7.83
N PHE A 119 -4.44 6.75 -6.96
CA PHE A 119 -3.26 5.97 -6.58
C PHE A 119 -3.27 4.65 -7.32
N ASN A 120 -2.19 4.33 -8.02
CA ASN A 120 -2.02 3.01 -8.63
C ASN A 120 -1.69 2.01 -7.52
N VAL A 121 -2.57 1.02 -7.40
CA VAL A 121 -2.58 0.06 -6.28
C VAL A 121 -2.28 -1.33 -6.80
N LYS A 122 -1.44 -2.04 -6.08
CA LYS A 122 -1.29 -3.49 -6.15
C LYS A 122 -1.95 -4.10 -4.92
N ASP A 123 -3.19 -4.54 -5.09
CA ASP A 123 -3.94 -5.19 -4.02
C ASP A 123 -3.83 -6.71 -4.18
N PRO A 124 -3.23 -7.42 -3.20
CA PRO A 124 -3.05 -8.86 -3.31
C PRO A 124 -4.33 -9.68 -3.15
N TRP A 125 -5.45 -9.04 -2.79
CA TRP A 125 -6.74 -9.71 -2.60
C TRP A 125 -7.65 -9.58 -3.81
N SER A 126 -8.08 -8.37 -4.16
CA SER A 126 -8.98 -8.09 -5.27
C SER A 126 -9.19 -6.59 -5.43
N GLU A 127 -10.02 -6.17 -6.39
CA GLU A 127 -10.49 -4.80 -6.51
C GLU A 127 -11.44 -4.45 -5.36
N PHE A 128 -11.18 -3.32 -4.72
CA PHE A 128 -12.02 -2.77 -3.65
C PHE A 128 -12.97 -1.71 -4.19
N ASP A 129 -14.26 -1.84 -3.86
CA ASP A 129 -15.29 -0.86 -4.20
C ASP A 129 -15.50 0.11 -3.02
N GLY A 130 -15.06 1.35 -3.18
CA GLY A 130 -15.18 2.37 -2.14
C GLY A 130 -16.63 2.72 -1.77
N PRO A 131 -17.55 2.93 -2.74
CA PRO A 131 -18.94 3.23 -2.46
C PRO A 131 -19.67 2.19 -1.60
N SER A 132 -19.45 0.91 -1.85
CA SER A 132 -20.04 -0.17 -1.04
C SER A 132 -19.17 -0.60 0.15
N TRP A 133 -17.94 -0.09 0.22
CA TRP A 133 -16.90 -0.43 1.20
C TRP A 133 -16.65 -1.94 1.30
N THR A 134 -16.54 -2.60 0.16
CA THR A 134 -16.36 -4.05 0.05
C THR A 134 -15.48 -4.44 -1.14
N TYR A 135 -15.02 -5.67 -1.15
CA TYR A 135 -14.30 -6.24 -2.30
C TYR A 135 -15.27 -6.78 -3.34
N ASN A 136 -15.04 -6.45 -4.62
CA ASN A 136 -15.87 -6.90 -5.75
C ASN A 136 -15.82 -8.42 -5.95
N ASN A 137 -14.69 -9.06 -5.61
CA ASN A 137 -14.52 -10.50 -5.67
C ASN A 137 -13.85 -10.99 -4.39
N PRO A 138 -14.52 -11.79 -3.55
CA PRO A 138 -13.96 -12.28 -2.30
C PRO A 138 -12.89 -13.37 -2.48
N LYS A 139 -12.58 -13.76 -3.71
CA LYS A 139 -11.49 -14.69 -4.02
C LYS A 139 -10.24 -13.91 -4.36
N SER A 140 -9.10 -14.33 -3.82
CA SER A 140 -7.80 -13.74 -4.09
C SER A 140 -7.47 -13.74 -5.59
N THR A 141 -7.66 -12.62 -6.26
CA THR A 141 -7.51 -12.49 -7.73
C THR A 141 -6.48 -11.45 -8.14
N PHE A 142 -5.81 -10.81 -7.20
CA PHE A 142 -4.89 -9.72 -7.45
C PHE A 142 -5.49 -8.58 -8.28
N TYR A 143 -5.34 -7.36 -7.83
CA TYR A 143 -5.76 -6.16 -8.53
C TYR A 143 -4.58 -5.23 -8.78
N ASP A 144 -4.43 -4.78 -10.02
CA ASP A 144 -3.50 -3.74 -10.44
C ASP A 144 -4.30 -2.65 -11.14
N GLY A 145 -4.61 -1.58 -10.43
CA GLY A 145 -5.48 -0.52 -10.93
C GLY A 145 -5.45 0.72 -10.05
N PHE A 146 -6.48 1.56 -10.13
CA PHE A 146 -6.49 2.83 -9.42
C PHE A 146 -7.55 2.87 -8.33
N TYR A 147 -7.13 3.25 -7.11
CA TYR A 147 -8.03 3.70 -6.06
C TYR A 147 -8.02 5.23 -5.98
N SER A 148 -9.19 5.81 -5.71
CA SER A 148 -9.31 7.26 -5.50
C SER A 148 -8.59 7.70 -4.22
N ASP A 149 -8.25 8.98 -4.16
CA ASP A 149 -7.74 9.61 -2.94
C ASP A 149 -8.69 9.45 -1.75
N LYS A 150 -10.01 9.43 -1.99
CA LYS A 150 -11.02 9.17 -0.95
C LYS A 150 -10.86 7.78 -0.34
N ILE A 151 -10.65 6.74 -1.16
CA ILE A 151 -10.45 5.36 -0.67
C ILE A 151 -9.18 5.28 0.17
N ILE A 152 -8.05 5.78 -0.36
CA ILE A 152 -6.78 5.73 0.35
C ILE A 152 -6.81 6.58 1.62
N TYR A 153 -7.41 7.77 1.58
CA TYR A 153 -7.58 8.60 2.77
C TYR A 153 -8.40 7.88 3.84
N ALA A 154 -9.61 7.48 3.50
CA ALA A 154 -10.55 6.88 4.43
C ALA A 154 -10.00 5.58 5.05
N ALA A 155 -9.42 4.69 4.24
CA ALA A 155 -8.89 3.44 4.73
C ALA A 155 -7.60 3.59 5.55
N CYS A 156 -6.65 4.42 5.09
CA CYS A 156 -5.27 4.38 5.54
C CYS A 156 -4.86 5.55 6.45
N VAL A 157 -5.64 6.63 6.55
CA VAL A 157 -5.19 7.84 7.26
C VAL A 157 -5.94 8.07 8.57
N PRO A 158 -7.25 8.47 8.60
CA PRO A 158 -7.91 8.82 9.85
C PRO A 158 -8.42 7.62 10.64
N SER A 159 -8.70 6.51 9.97
CA SER A 159 -9.54 5.45 10.52
C SER A 159 -8.84 4.52 11.50
N VAL A 160 -9.61 4.03 12.45
CA VAL A 160 -9.20 3.01 13.45
C VAL A 160 -10.03 1.74 13.35
N SER A 161 -11.02 1.70 12.46
CA SER A 161 -11.87 0.54 12.19
C SER A 161 -12.45 0.59 10.77
N VAL A 162 -12.99 -0.53 10.30
CA VAL A 162 -13.67 -0.61 8.98
C VAL A 162 -14.94 0.26 8.95
N TRP A 163 -15.67 0.36 10.05
CA TRP A 163 -16.86 1.20 10.15
C TRP A 163 -16.51 2.69 10.08
N ASP A 164 -15.43 3.06 10.75
CA ASP A 164 -14.89 4.40 10.74
C ASP A 164 -14.42 4.79 9.32
N ALA A 165 -13.69 3.88 8.66
CA ALA A 165 -13.23 4.08 7.30
C ALA A 165 -14.38 4.29 6.30
N ALA A 166 -15.43 3.49 6.37
CA ALA A 166 -16.62 3.65 5.52
C ALA A 166 -17.28 5.03 5.72
N GLN A 167 -17.33 5.55 6.94
CA GLN A 167 -17.86 6.89 7.23
C GLN A 167 -16.97 8.01 6.67
N TRP A 168 -15.62 7.84 6.77
CA TRP A 168 -14.68 8.82 6.23
C TRP A 168 -14.67 8.88 4.71
N TYR A 169 -15.15 7.85 4.01
CA TYR A 169 -15.19 7.82 2.55
C TYR A 169 -16.02 8.95 1.94
N ASP A 170 -17.11 9.36 2.59
CA ASP A 170 -17.96 10.48 2.14
C ASP A 170 -17.37 11.84 2.48
N SER A 171 -16.31 11.88 3.29
CA SER A 171 -15.63 13.09 3.67
C SER A 171 -14.63 13.56 2.61
N ARG A 172 -14.35 14.86 2.60
CA ARG A 172 -13.27 15.40 1.78
C ARG A 172 -11.92 14.98 2.39
N PRO A 173 -10.98 14.39 1.61
CA PRO A 173 -9.66 14.04 2.10
C PRO A 173 -8.88 15.25 2.66
N ASP A 174 -8.35 15.11 3.86
CA ASP A 174 -7.35 16.03 4.40
C ASP A 174 -5.96 15.53 4.03
N TYR A 175 -5.35 16.15 3.03
CA TYR A 175 -4.04 15.78 2.50
C TYR A 175 -2.89 16.02 3.49
N ASN A 176 -3.11 16.79 4.55
CA ASN A 176 -2.07 17.14 5.53
C ASN A 176 -2.18 16.33 6.83
N LEU A 177 -3.25 15.56 7.04
CA LEU A 177 -3.41 14.74 8.23
C LEU A 177 -2.36 13.63 8.27
N LYS A 178 -1.47 13.68 9.28
CA LYS A 178 -0.31 12.79 9.44
C LYS A 178 -0.62 11.60 10.34
N LYS A 179 -1.24 10.54 9.79
CA LYS A 179 -1.60 9.33 10.55
C LYS A 179 -1.34 8.02 9.81
N ALA A 180 -1.05 8.04 8.49
CA ALA A 180 -0.75 6.83 7.77
C ALA A 180 0.63 6.29 8.15
N TRP A 181 0.76 4.95 8.20
CA TRP A 181 2.07 4.34 8.23
C TRP A 181 2.43 3.74 6.86
N VAL A 182 3.67 3.92 6.46
CA VAL A 182 4.16 3.57 5.14
C VAL A 182 5.55 2.96 5.23
N HIS A 183 5.71 1.77 4.66
CA HIS A 183 7.02 1.22 4.31
C HIS A 183 7.40 1.74 2.93
N ARG A 184 8.51 2.45 2.84
CA ARG A 184 9.02 3.08 1.63
C ARG A 184 10.19 2.27 1.09
N ILE A 185 10.11 1.93 -0.18
CA ILE A 185 11.15 1.19 -0.90
C ILE A 185 11.66 2.07 -2.04
N SER A 186 12.88 2.56 -1.89
CA SER A 186 13.52 3.37 -2.92
C SER A 186 13.99 2.50 -4.09
N PRO A 187 14.03 3.05 -5.33
CA PRO A 187 14.64 2.38 -6.47
C PRO A 187 16.09 1.98 -6.18
N ALA A 188 16.55 0.92 -6.83
CA ALA A 188 17.98 0.63 -6.83
C ALA A 188 18.71 1.78 -7.55
N VAL A 189 19.77 2.29 -6.93
CA VAL A 189 20.65 3.23 -7.62
C VAL A 189 21.34 2.44 -8.75
N PRO A 190 21.26 2.90 -10.01
CA PRO A 190 22.02 2.26 -11.09
C PRO A 190 23.50 2.19 -10.70
N GLN A 191 24.08 1.00 -10.69
CA GLN A 191 25.54 0.88 -10.58
C GLN A 191 26.13 1.52 -11.82
N ARG A 192 26.92 2.57 -11.61
CA ARG A 192 27.69 3.22 -12.68
C ARG A 192 28.87 2.34 -13.07
#